data_8861d609209961203a22f04b975f7fcf
#
_entry.id   8861d609209961203a22f04b975f7fcf
#
_cell.length_a   1.000
_cell.length_b   1.000
_cell.length_c   1.000
_cell.angle_alpha   90.00
_cell.angle_beta   90.00
_cell.angle_gamma   90.00
#
_symmetry.space_group_name_H-M   'P 1'
#
loop_
_entity.id
_entity.type
_entity.pdbx_description
1 polymer ?
#
loop_
_entity_poly.entity_id
_entity_poly.type
_entity_poly.pdbx_seq_one_letter_code
_entity_poly.pdbx_strand_id
1 'polypeptide(L)'
;MAFGVFIHRADSIYDDSPAERYQFPKDYLKRASATIGDWILYYEPVKVRSSKGYYAIARVERIVPDPTTPEMYVALIEPGSYLEFPNPVPFKEGSSPIERGLLNEAGRISGRAQSAVRPISPADFDRILELGLAEEQPLLPRVGSAEPLMETPFQFDEWQAPFAFEQERERITAMTTRTLRDRLFRRVVLRAYDERCAVTGLKLINGGGRAEVAAAHIRPVEHNGPDIINNGLALSGTVHWMFDRGLITLSDDLDILVSRQVNDRHGIESLINRTGKLIGPAMDRDRPHPAFLRWHRDNCFKH
;
A
#
# COMPACT_ATOMS: atom_id res chain seq x y z
N MET A 1 5.62 -14.80 11.46
CA MET A 1 4.65 -14.28 10.47
C MET A 1 4.19 -15.43 9.60
N ALA A 2 2.88 -15.60 9.45
CA ALA A 2 2.29 -16.69 8.68
C ALA A 2 1.38 -16.11 7.59
N PHE A 3 1.92 -15.93 6.40
CA PHE A 3 1.13 -15.47 5.26
C PHE A 3 0.15 -16.54 4.76
N GLY A 4 -0.99 -16.11 4.25
CA GLY A 4 -2.03 -16.99 3.73
C GLY A 4 -2.57 -16.55 2.37
N VAL A 5 -3.16 -17.52 1.66
CA VAL A 5 -3.99 -17.26 0.48
C VAL A 5 -5.41 -17.63 0.79
N PHE A 6 -6.33 -16.72 0.59
CA PHE A 6 -7.77 -16.89 0.78
C PHE A 6 -8.45 -16.86 -0.59
N ILE A 7 -9.13 -17.95 -0.94
CA ILE A 7 -9.84 -18.05 -2.21
C ILE A 7 -11.17 -17.31 -2.10
N HIS A 8 -11.30 -16.21 -2.82
CA HIS A 8 -12.55 -15.47 -2.92
C HIS A 8 -13.07 -15.54 -4.36
N ARG A 9 -14.37 -15.79 -4.50
CA ARG A 9 -15.06 -15.84 -5.77
C ARG A 9 -16.20 -14.82 -5.76
N ALA A 10 -16.32 -14.02 -6.80
CA ALA A 10 -17.42 -13.05 -6.92
C ALA A 10 -18.80 -13.72 -6.99
N ASP A 11 -18.84 -15.01 -7.42
CA ASP A 11 -20.06 -15.85 -7.48
C ASP A 11 -20.20 -16.78 -6.27
N SER A 12 -19.50 -16.47 -5.15
CA SER A 12 -19.54 -17.25 -3.91
C SER A 12 -20.91 -17.19 -3.25
N ILE A 13 -21.30 -18.31 -2.60
CA ILE A 13 -22.49 -18.35 -1.75
C ILE A 13 -22.21 -17.81 -0.33
N TYR A 14 -20.95 -17.53 -0.02
CA TYR A 14 -20.51 -17.00 1.27
C TYR A 14 -20.72 -15.48 1.33
N ASP A 15 -21.00 -14.99 2.54
CA ASP A 15 -21.14 -13.56 2.82
C ASP A 15 -19.76 -12.89 2.94
N ASP A 16 -19.06 -12.79 1.81
CA ASP A 16 -17.73 -12.25 1.73
C ASP A 16 -17.76 -10.77 1.29
N SER A 17 -17.09 -9.93 2.07
CA SER A 17 -16.71 -8.57 1.70
C SER A 17 -15.19 -8.46 1.88
N PRO A 18 -14.38 -8.62 0.83
CA PRO A 18 -12.92 -8.75 0.96
C PRO A 18 -12.25 -7.62 1.73
N ALA A 19 -12.85 -6.42 1.76
CA ALA A 19 -12.34 -5.28 2.52
C ALA A 19 -12.71 -5.30 4.01
N GLU A 20 -13.65 -6.17 4.42
CA GLU A 20 -14.19 -6.17 5.78
C GLU A 20 -14.16 -7.54 6.42
N ARG A 21 -14.54 -8.59 5.68
CA ARG A 21 -14.72 -9.93 6.22
C ARG A 21 -14.60 -11.03 5.17
N TYR A 22 -14.19 -12.22 5.62
CA TYR A 22 -14.12 -13.44 4.83
C TYR A 22 -14.67 -14.61 5.62
N GLN A 23 -15.75 -15.26 5.12
CA GLN A 23 -16.43 -16.39 5.75
C GLN A 23 -15.84 -17.73 5.28
N PHE A 24 -15.63 -18.67 6.20
CA PHE A 24 -15.05 -19.98 5.87
C PHE A 24 -15.48 -21.07 6.86
N PRO A 25 -15.51 -22.37 6.42
CA PRO A 25 -15.83 -23.51 7.27
C PRO A 25 -14.76 -23.78 8.34
N LYS A 26 -15.18 -24.42 9.43
CA LYS A 26 -14.36 -24.83 10.57
C LYS A 26 -13.09 -25.61 10.18
N ASP A 27 -13.12 -26.39 9.10
CA ASP A 27 -11.99 -27.18 8.60
C ASP A 27 -10.75 -26.30 8.29
N TYR A 28 -10.95 -25.02 8.00
CA TYR A 28 -9.89 -24.06 7.73
C TYR A 28 -9.47 -23.24 8.95
N LEU A 29 -10.14 -23.39 10.11
CA LEU A 29 -9.92 -22.55 11.28
C LEU A 29 -8.45 -22.53 11.73
N LYS A 30 -7.80 -23.69 11.82
CA LYS A 30 -6.39 -23.76 12.22
C LYS A 30 -5.47 -23.00 11.28
N ARG A 31 -5.73 -23.05 9.96
CA ARG A 31 -4.90 -22.38 8.95
C ARG A 31 -5.17 -20.89 8.94
N ALA A 32 -6.43 -20.48 9.03
CA ALA A 32 -6.82 -19.09 9.10
C ALA A 32 -6.32 -18.42 10.39
N SER A 33 -6.43 -19.10 11.55
CA SER A 33 -5.95 -18.55 12.83
C SER A 33 -4.44 -18.28 12.83
N ALA A 34 -3.67 -19.01 12.04
CA ALA A 34 -2.23 -18.74 11.90
C ALA A 34 -1.93 -17.40 11.22
N THR A 35 -2.90 -16.80 10.52
CA THR A 35 -2.73 -15.52 9.82
C THR A 35 -3.22 -14.30 10.61
N ILE A 36 -3.68 -14.48 11.86
CA ILE A 36 -4.14 -13.37 12.70
C ILE A 36 -2.96 -12.41 12.95
N GLY A 37 -3.18 -11.13 12.67
CA GLY A 37 -2.15 -10.09 12.75
C GLY A 37 -1.19 -10.05 11.56
N ASP A 38 -1.34 -10.95 10.58
CA ASP A 38 -0.49 -11.06 9.39
C ASP A 38 -1.27 -10.79 8.10
N TRP A 39 -0.53 -10.70 6.99
CA TRP A 39 -1.07 -10.40 5.68
C TRP A 39 -1.52 -11.65 4.93
N ILE A 40 -2.60 -11.51 4.17
CA ILE A 40 -3.16 -12.53 3.28
C ILE A 40 -3.28 -12.00 1.85
N LEU A 41 -3.23 -12.92 0.88
CA LEU A 41 -3.52 -12.67 -0.52
C LEU A 41 -4.93 -13.17 -0.84
N TYR A 42 -5.71 -12.38 -1.54
CA TYR A 42 -6.95 -12.85 -2.16
C TYR A 42 -6.67 -13.42 -3.54
N TYR A 43 -7.22 -14.59 -3.78
CA TYR A 43 -7.06 -15.31 -5.05
C TYR A 43 -8.41 -15.71 -5.63
N GLU A 44 -8.65 -15.37 -6.90
CA GLU A 44 -9.80 -15.81 -7.66
C GLU A 44 -9.43 -16.97 -8.59
N PRO A 45 -10.07 -18.17 -8.46
CA PRO A 45 -9.69 -19.35 -9.23
C PRO A 45 -9.92 -19.18 -10.73
N VAL A 46 -9.07 -19.84 -11.54
CA VAL A 46 -9.14 -19.85 -13.03
C VAL A 46 -10.48 -20.36 -13.57
N LYS A 47 -11.27 -21.09 -12.76
CA LYS A 47 -12.62 -21.57 -13.15
C LYS A 47 -13.64 -20.45 -13.27
N VAL A 48 -13.38 -19.30 -12.64
CA VAL A 48 -14.24 -18.10 -12.77
C VAL A 48 -13.95 -17.46 -14.13
N ARG A 49 -14.99 -17.14 -14.88
CA ARG A 49 -14.85 -16.44 -16.16
C ARG A 49 -14.17 -15.10 -15.95
N SER A 50 -13.09 -14.84 -16.67
CA SER A 50 -12.25 -13.63 -16.51
C SER A 50 -11.61 -13.52 -15.13
N SER A 51 -11.13 -14.67 -14.59
CA SER A 51 -10.44 -14.74 -13.30
C SER A 51 -9.33 -13.70 -13.19
N LYS A 52 -9.32 -12.99 -12.07
CA LYS A 52 -8.27 -12.01 -11.73
C LYS A 52 -6.96 -12.67 -11.25
N GLY A 53 -6.97 -13.97 -10.88
CA GLY A 53 -5.84 -14.59 -10.21
C GLY A 53 -5.65 -14.02 -8.79
N TYR A 54 -4.41 -13.70 -8.41
CA TYR A 54 -4.14 -12.98 -7.15
C TYR A 54 -4.39 -11.49 -7.40
N TYR A 55 -5.36 -10.92 -6.70
CA TYR A 55 -5.87 -9.60 -7.06
C TYR A 55 -5.85 -8.57 -5.93
N ALA A 56 -5.68 -8.99 -4.68
CA ALA A 56 -5.65 -8.10 -3.54
C ALA A 56 -4.89 -8.69 -2.35
N ILE A 57 -4.55 -7.83 -1.40
CA ILE A 57 -4.05 -8.19 -0.08
C ILE A 57 -4.90 -7.55 0.99
N ALA A 58 -4.86 -8.14 2.19
CA ALA A 58 -5.45 -7.57 3.38
C ALA A 58 -4.74 -8.10 4.64
N ARG A 59 -4.96 -7.47 5.80
CA ARG A 59 -4.46 -7.94 7.08
C ARG A 59 -5.61 -8.50 7.91
N VAL A 60 -5.43 -9.69 8.45
CA VAL A 60 -6.44 -10.31 9.32
C VAL A 60 -6.32 -9.73 10.74
N GLU A 61 -7.37 -9.05 11.20
CA GLU A 61 -7.42 -8.50 12.55
C GLU A 61 -7.68 -9.62 13.58
N ARG A 62 -8.74 -10.36 13.36
CA ARG A 62 -9.19 -11.44 14.25
C ARG A 62 -10.12 -12.42 13.54
N ILE A 63 -10.35 -13.58 14.15
CA ILE A 63 -11.30 -14.58 13.67
C ILE A 63 -12.35 -14.81 14.74
N VAL A 64 -13.62 -14.80 14.34
CA VAL A 64 -14.78 -15.01 15.22
C VAL A 64 -15.68 -16.10 14.66
N PRO A 65 -16.43 -16.83 15.51
CA PRO A 65 -17.51 -17.71 15.02
C PRO A 65 -18.55 -16.88 14.27
N ASP A 66 -19.12 -17.44 13.20
CA ASP A 66 -20.24 -16.81 12.51
C ASP A 66 -21.52 -16.89 13.36
N PRO A 67 -22.15 -15.75 13.68
CA PRO A 67 -23.35 -15.75 14.50
C PRO A 67 -24.59 -16.32 13.78
N THR A 68 -24.54 -16.39 12.44
CA THR A 68 -25.69 -16.77 11.61
C THR A 68 -25.64 -18.21 11.12
N THR A 69 -24.43 -18.76 10.95
CA THR A 69 -24.25 -20.08 10.34
C THR A 69 -23.40 -21.00 11.23
N PRO A 70 -23.95 -22.09 11.79
CA PRO A 70 -23.21 -23.06 12.58
C PRO A 70 -22.00 -23.63 11.83
N GLU A 71 -20.92 -23.94 12.56
CA GLU A 71 -19.66 -24.50 12.02
C GLU A 71 -18.93 -23.59 11.00
N MET A 72 -19.33 -22.32 10.90
CA MET A 72 -18.69 -21.30 10.08
C MET A 72 -17.95 -20.27 10.96
N TYR A 73 -16.92 -19.67 10.39
CA TYR A 73 -16.10 -18.64 11.01
C TYR A 73 -15.91 -17.48 10.06
N VAL A 74 -15.65 -16.31 10.60
CA VAL A 74 -15.41 -15.08 9.85
C VAL A 74 -14.05 -14.52 10.26
N ALA A 75 -13.15 -14.36 9.29
CA ALA A 75 -11.96 -13.54 9.44
C ALA A 75 -12.35 -12.08 9.22
N LEU A 76 -12.19 -11.25 10.24
CA LEU A 76 -12.38 -9.82 10.17
C LEU A 76 -11.09 -9.18 9.66
N ILE A 77 -11.23 -8.30 8.71
CA ILE A 77 -10.11 -7.60 8.05
C ILE A 77 -9.86 -6.28 8.78
N GLU A 78 -8.59 -6.00 9.06
CA GLU A 78 -8.19 -4.73 9.66
C GLU A 78 -8.63 -3.56 8.76
N PRO A 79 -9.40 -2.59 9.31
CA PRO A 79 -9.90 -1.46 8.53
C PRO A 79 -8.78 -0.70 7.82
N GLY A 80 -8.94 -0.48 6.51
CA GLY A 80 -7.96 0.23 5.69
C GLY A 80 -6.78 -0.62 5.20
N SER A 81 -6.65 -1.89 5.64
CA SER A 81 -5.56 -2.77 5.19
C SER A 81 -5.81 -3.41 3.81
N TYR A 82 -7.05 -3.46 3.34
CA TYR A 82 -7.39 -4.03 2.03
C TYR A 82 -6.83 -3.18 0.89
N LEU A 83 -6.06 -3.80 0.01
CA LEU A 83 -5.46 -3.16 -1.16
C LEU A 83 -5.58 -4.07 -2.39
N GLU A 84 -6.30 -3.61 -3.41
CA GLU A 84 -6.33 -4.27 -4.71
C GLU A 84 -5.01 -4.05 -5.46
N PHE A 85 -4.59 -5.07 -6.20
CA PHE A 85 -3.43 -4.96 -7.07
C PHE A 85 -3.77 -4.15 -8.31
N PRO A 86 -2.97 -3.14 -8.68
CA PRO A 86 -3.09 -2.51 -9.99
C PRO A 86 -2.92 -3.52 -11.13
N ASN A 87 -2.07 -4.53 -10.95
CA ASN A 87 -1.82 -5.61 -11.91
C ASN A 87 -2.19 -6.95 -11.26
N PRO A 88 -3.40 -7.48 -11.47
CA PRO A 88 -3.75 -8.80 -10.97
C PRO A 88 -2.78 -9.86 -11.50
N VAL A 89 -2.27 -10.72 -10.59
CA VAL A 89 -1.22 -11.68 -10.91
C VAL A 89 -1.84 -13.01 -11.30
N PRO A 90 -1.60 -13.54 -12.50
CA PRO A 90 -2.16 -14.81 -12.94
C PRO A 90 -1.66 -15.97 -12.09
N PHE A 91 -2.42 -17.06 -12.02
CA PHE A 91 -2.01 -18.28 -11.29
C PHE A 91 -0.71 -18.89 -11.84
N LYS A 92 -0.50 -18.78 -13.13
CA LYS A 92 0.67 -19.32 -13.84
C LYS A 92 1.32 -18.25 -14.70
N GLU A 93 2.65 -18.36 -14.78
CA GLU A 93 3.45 -17.70 -15.78
C GLU A 93 4.06 -18.79 -16.69
N GLY A 94 3.63 -18.83 -17.96
CA GLY A 94 3.93 -19.95 -18.84
C GLY A 94 3.36 -21.27 -18.31
N SER A 95 4.21 -22.27 -18.10
CA SER A 95 3.82 -23.60 -17.60
C SER A 95 3.86 -23.73 -16.08
N SER A 96 4.51 -22.80 -15.38
CA SER A 96 4.78 -22.90 -13.95
C SER A 96 3.83 -22.03 -13.11
N PRO A 97 3.34 -22.51 -11.94
CA PRO A 97 2.61 -21.67 -11.02
C PRO A 97 3.53 -20.62 -10.40
N ILE A 98 3.01 -19.42 -10.20
CA ILE A 98 3.75 -18.34 -9.52
C ILE A 98 4.00 -18.69 -8.06
N GLU A 99 3.01 -19.31 -7.39
CA GLU A 99 3.15 -19.91 -6.06
C GLU A 99 3.89 -21.25 -6.17
N ARG A 100 5.22 -21.22 -6.11
CA ARG A 100 6.08 -22.41 -6.29
C ARG A 100 5.90 -23.44 -5.18
N GLY A 101 5.51 -23.02 -3.98
CA GLY A 101 5.19 -23.90 -2.87
C GLY A 101 4.00 -24.84 -3.11
N LEU A 102 3.26 -24.66 -4.20
CA LEU A 102 2.21 -25.59 -4.63
C LEU A 102 2.73 -26.80 -5.41
N LEU A 103 3.98 -26.79 -5.85
CA LEU A 103 4.58 -27.91 -6.56
C LEU A 103 4.96 -29.02 -5.58
N ASN A 104 4.65 -30.27 -5.94
CA ASN A 104 5.14 -31.45 -5.25
C ASN A 104 6.55 -31.84 -5.75
N GLU A 105 7.16 -32.86 -5.16
CA GLU A 105 8.50 -33.35 -5.53
C GLU A 105 8.62 -33.78 -7.03
N ALA A 106 7.50 -34.13 -7.65
CA ALA A 106 7.44 -34.47 -9.09
C ALA A 106 7.19 -33.23 -9.99
N GLY A 107 7.23 -32.01 -9.44
CA GLY A 107 6.98 -30.77 -10.18
C GLY A 107 5.52 -30.56 -10.61
N ARG A 108 4.57 -31.31 -10.04
CA ARG A 108 3.13 -31.21 -10.35
C ARG A 108 2.42 -30.37 -9.30
N ILE A 109 1.38 -29.64 -9.73
CA ILE A 109 0.55 -28.85 -8.82
C ILE A 109 -0.20 -29.78 -7.86
N SER A 110 0.00 -29.58 -6.58
CA SER A 110 -0.65 -30.35 -5.50
C SER A 110 -2.11 -29.95 -5.32
N GLY A 111 -2.94 -30.82 -4.73
CA GLY A 111 -4.33 -30.54 -4.37
C GLY A 111 -4.51 -29.35 -3.42
N ARG A 112 -3.44 -28.90 -2.76
CA ARG A 112 -3.41 -27.71 -1.90
C ARG A 112 -3.83 -26.44 -2.64
N ALA A 113 -3.64 -26.37 -3.95
CA ALA A 113 -4.07 -25.24 -4.78
C ALA A 113 -5.58 -24.97 -4.72
N GLN A 114 -6.38 -25.98 -4.41
CA GLN A 114 -7.86 -25.88 -4.32
C GLN A 114 -8.36 -25.57 -2.91
N SER A 115 -7.47 -25.49 -1.93
CA SER A 115 -7.83 -25.21 -0.52
C SER A 115 -8.26 -23.75 -0.38
N ALA A 116 -9.47 -23.51 0.16
CA ALA A 116 -10.05 -22.17 0.31
C ALA A 116 -9.17 -21.25 1.16
N VAL A 117 -8.52 -21.81 2.19
CA VAL A 117 -7.50 -21.13 2.99
C VAL A 117 -6.26 -22.01 3.02
N ARG A 118 -5.13 -21.46 2.60
CA ARG A 118 -3.83 -22.16 2.57
C ARG A 118 -2.68 -21.26 2.99
N PRO A 119 -1.66 -21.81 3.67
CA PRO A 119 -0.44 -21.09 3.95
C PRO A 119 0.36 -20.88 2.66
N ILE A 120 1.05 -19.74 2.56
CA ILE A 120 1.98 -19.43 1.47
C ILE A 120 3.37 -19.14 2.03
N SER A 121 4.41 -19.51 1.28
CA SER A 121 5.78 -19.21 1.66
C SER A 121 6.05 -17.69 1.57
N PRO A 122 6.91 -17.12 2.43
CA PRO A 122 7.30 -15.72 2.31
C PRO A 122 7.81 -15.36 0.92
N ALA A 123 8.64 -16.21 0.31
CA ALA A 123 9.19 -15.98 -1.03
C ALA A 123 8.13 -15.93 -2.14
N ASP A 124 7.09 -16.78 -2.05
CA ASP A 124 5.98 -16.74 -3.01
C ASP A 124 5.06 -15.55 -2.76
N PHE A 125 4.85 -15.20 -1.48
CA PHE A 125 4.09 -14.01 -1.09
C PHE A 125 4.75 -12.75 -1.65
N ASP A 126 6.04 -12.56 -1.43
CA ASP A 126 6.81 -11.41 -1.90
C ASP A 126 6.80 -11.32 -3.43
N ARG A 127 7.00 -12.45 -4.13
CA ARG A 127 6.94 -12.49 -5.59
C ARG A 127 5.59 -12.04 -6.15
N ILE A 128 4.48 -12.55 -5.57
CA ILE A 128 3.13 -12.16 -6.00
C ILE A 128 2.90 -10.68 -5.72
N LEU A 129 3.39 -10.20 -4.59
CA LEU A 129 3.27 -8.82 -4.20
C LEU A 129 4.05 -7.87 -5.12
N GLU A 130 5.29 -8.21 -5.48
CA GLU A 130 6.10 -7.44 -6.43
C GLU A 130 5.41 -7.32 -7.79
N LEU A 131 4.91 -8.44 -8.32
CA LEU A 131 4.19 -8.46 -9.58
C LEU A 131 2.87 -7.68 -9.51
N GLY A 132 2.09 -7.88 -8.44
CA GLY A 132 0.78 -7.24 -8.27
C GLY A 132 0.86 -5.75 -8.04
N LEU A 133 1.92 -5.30 -7.39
CA LEU A 133 2.17 -3.91 -7.07
C LEU A 133 3.14 -3.20 -8.04
N ALA A 134 3.61 -3.89 -9.08
CA ALA A 134 4.46 -3.27 -10.08
C ALA A 134 3.80 -1.98 -10.59
N GLU A 135 4.54 -0.89 -10.61
CA GLU A 135 4.06 0.34 -11.22
C GLU A 135 4.15 0.19 -12.74
N GLU A 136 3.04 0.46 -13.42
CA GLU A 136 3.12 0.68 -14.87
C GLU A 136 4.05 1.87 -15.11
N GLN A 137 5.08 1.68 -15.93
CA GLN A 137 5.91 2.79 -16.37
C GLN A 137 4.99 3.83 -17.03
N PRO A 138 5.20 5.14 -16.75
CA PRO A 138 4.39 6.16 -17.39
C PRO A 138 4.49 6.02 -18.91
N LEU A 139 3.35 5.79 -19.59
CA LEU A 139 3.22 5.57 -21.03
C LEU A 139 3.67 6.76 -21.91
N LEU A 140 3.96 7.90 -21.30
CA LEU A 140 4.47 9.06 -22.03
C LEU A 140 6.00 9.08 -21.93
N PRO A 141 6.73 8.92 -23.06
CA PRO A 141 8.15 9.16 -23.07
C PRO A 141 8.39 10.60 -22.61
N ARG A 142 9.21 10.78 -21.59
CA ARG A 142 9.69 12.11 -21.23
C ARG A 142 10.47 12.66 -22.42
N VAL A 143 9.94 13.68 -23.06
CA VAL A 143 10.68 14.41 -24.10
C VAL A 143 11.94 14.96 -23.44
N GLY A 144 13.11 14.40 -23.79
CA GLY A 144 14.39 14.79 -23.21
C GLY A 144 15.03 13.82 -22.23
N SER A 145 14.53 12.62 -22.05
CA SER A 145 15.32 11.56 -21.40
C SER A 145 16.48 11.20 -22.35
N ALA A 146 17.64 11.80 -22.05
CA ALA A 146 18.91 11.34 -22.57
C ALA A 146 19.03 9.82 -22.33
N GLU A 147 19.77 9.19 -23.22
CA GLU A 147 20.13 7.79 -23.32
C GLU A 147 20.13 7.03 -21.99
N PRO A 148 19.75 5.73 -22.02
CA PRO A 148 19.87 4.89 -20.84
C PRO A 148 21.33 4.97 -20.37
N LEU A 149 21.53 5.49 -19.15
CA LEU A 149 22.79 5.34 -18.46
C LEU A 149 23.09 3.84 -18.50
N MET A 150 24.09 3.44 -19.29
CA MET A 150 24.67 2.11 -19.18
C MET A 150 24.97 1.91 -17.70
N GLU A 151 24.21 1.04 -17.06
CA GLU A 151 24.58 0.51 -15.78
C GLU A 151 25.94 -0.15 -15.95
N THR A 152 26.97 0.54 -15.54
CA THR A 152 28.27 -0.09 -15.32
C THR A 152 28.01 -1.20 -14.31
N PRO A 153 28.33 -2.47 -14.62
CA PRO A 153 28.19 -3.53 -13.65
C PRO A 153 29.06 -3.13 -12.44
N PHE A 154 28.43 -2.90 -11.29
CA PHE A 154 29.16 -2.82 -10.04
C PHE A 154 29.87 -4.16 -9.86
N GLN A 155 31.19 -4.17 -10.04
CA GLN A 155 32.04 -5.26 -9.60
C GLN A 155 31.96 -5.27 -8.06
N PHE A 156 31.21 -6.23 -7.54
CA PHE A 156 31.32 -6.59 -6.14
C PHE A 156 32.62 -7.38 -5.98
N ASP A 157 33.60 -6.79 -5.32
CA ASP A 157 34.73 -7.55 -4.78
C ASP A 157 34.17 -8.59 -3.81
N GLU A 158 34.31 -9.85 -4.19
CA GLU A 158 33.96 -11.01 -3.38
C GLU A 158 34.88 -11.08 -2.13
N TRP A 159 34.49 -10.38 -1.08
CA TRP A 159 34.91 -10.78 0.26
C TRP A 159 33.89 -11.79 0.76
N GLN A 160 34.31 -13.06 0.81
CA GLN A 160 33.56 -14.16 1.38
C GLN A 160 33.24 -13.85 2.87
N ALA A 161 32.08 -13.30 3.15
CA ALA A 161 31.47 -13.32 4.46
C ALA A 161 30.73 -14.64 4.64
N PRO A 162 30.82 -15.31 5.80
CA PRO A 162 30.14 -16.59 6.02
C PRO A 162 28.63 -16.42 5.89
N PHE A 163 28.01 -17.33 5.19
CA PHE A 163 26.60 -17.49 4.90
C PHE A 163 25.72 -17.22 6.12
N ALA A 164 25.01 -16.09 6.14
CA ALA A 164 23.98 -15.78 7.11
C ALA A 164 22.62 -15.74 6.41
N PHE A 165 22.02 -16.91 6.22
CA PHE A 165 20.72 -17.10 5.55
C PHE A 165 19.54 -16.42 6.27
N GLU A 166 19.68 -16.07 7.57
CA GLU A 166 18.64 -15.44 8.36
C GLU A 166 18.55 -13.92 8.15
N GLN A 167 19.65 -13.23 7.88
CA GLN A 167 19.67 -11.78 7.68
C GLN A 167 19.02 -11.35 6.35
N GLU A 168 19.07 -12.19 5.33
CA GLU A 168 18.44 -11.90 4.04
C GLU A 168 16.90 -11.98 4.14
N ARG A 169 16.37 -12.94 4.90
CA ARG A 169 14.92 -13.08 5.14
C ARG A 169 14.33 -11.92 5.93
N GLU A 170 15.03 -11.44 6.95
CA GLU A 170 14.58 -10.27 7.73
C GLU A 170 14.61 -8.99 6.90
N ARG A 171 15.63 -8.79 6.06
CA ARG A 171 15.73 -7.62 5.18
C ARG A 171 14.63 -7.60 4.11
N ILE A 172 14.39 -8.73 3.43
CA ILE A 172 13.36 -8.86 2.41
C ILE A 172 11.97 -8.61 3.05
N THR A 173 11.68 -9.25 4.17
CA THR A 173 10.40 -9.07 4.88
C THR A 173 10.22 -7.61 5.35
N ALA A 174 11.27 -6.97 5.87
CA ALA A 174 11.21 -5.58 6.28
C ALA A 174 11.00 -4.62 5.09
N MET A 175 11.67 -4.85 3.96
CA MET A 175 11.48 -4.05 2.74
C MET A 175 10.07 -4.21 2.17
N THR A 176 9.56 -5.43 2.10
CA THR A 176 8.21 -5.72 1.60
C THR A 176 7.15 -5.08 2.50
N THR A 177 7.30 -5.20 3.81
CA THR A 177 6.40 -4.58 4.79
C THR A 177 6.42 -3.06 4.67
N ARG A 178 7.59 -2.44 4.49
CA ARG A 178 7.73 -0.99 4.30
C ARG A 178 7.01 -0.53 3.03
N THR A 179 7.27 -1.18 1.90
CA THR A 179 6.63 -0.84 0.61
C THR A 179 5.11 -0.96 0.69
N LEU A 180 4.60 -1.99 1.37
CA LEU A 180 3.17 -2.16 1.62
C LEU A 180 2.59 -1.03 2.46
N ARG A 181 3.22 -0.70 3.57
CA ARG A 181 2.78 0.37 4.48
C ARG A 181 2.75 1.72 3.76
N ASP A 182 3.79 2.04 2.99
CA ASP A 182 3.85 3.28 2.20
C ASP A 182 2.70 3.35 1.17
N ARG A 183 2.38 2.24 0.50
CA ARG A 183 1.26 2.19 -0.47
C ARG A 183 -0.10 2.26 0.19
N LEU A 184 -0.29 1.59 1.33
CA LEU A 184 -1.52 1.69 2.11
C LEU A 184 -1.73 3.11 2.64
N PHE A 185 -0.69 3.71 3.22
CA PHE A 185 -0.71 5.10 3.67
C PHE A 185 -1.10 6.04 2.53
N ARG A 186 -0.43 5.91 1.37
CA ARG A 186 -0.78 6.69 0.17
C ARG A 186 -2.26 6.52 -0.20
N ARG A 187 -2.76 5.29 -0.29
CA ARG A 187 -4.15 5.02 -0.68
C ARG A 187 -5.16 5.63 0.29
N VAL A 188 -4.92 5.45 1.59
CA VAL A 188 -5.81 5.97 2.65
C VAL A 188 -5.84 7.49 2.62
N VAL A 189 -4.69 8.13 2.55
CA VAL A 189 -4.60 9.60 2.50
C VAL A 189 -5.25 10.13 1.22
N LEU A 190 -4.91 9.62 0.03
CA LEU A 190 -5.47 10.13 -1.22
C LEU A 190 -6.99 9.98 -1.25
N ARG A 191 -7.53 8.85 -0.79
CA ARG A 191 -8.97 8.62 -0.71
C ARG A 191 -9.66 9.62 0.22
N ALA A 192 -9.07 9.91 1.38
CA ALA A 192 -9.64 10.85 2.34
C ALA A 192 -9.74 12.28 1.79
N TYR A 193 -8.77 12.68 0.96
CA TYR A 193 -8.73 13.99 0.30
C TYR A 193 -9.37 13.99 -1.09
N ASP A 194 -10.12 12.97 -1.47
CA ASP A 194 -10.74 12.84 -2.80
C ASP A 194 -9.71 13.03 -3.94
N GLU A 195 -8.48 12.52 -3.76
CA GLU A 195 -7.38 12.65 -4.73
C GLU A 195 -7.09 14.10 -5.15
N ARG A 196 -7.38 15.06 -4.26
CA ARG A 196 -7.23 16.50 -4.45
C ARG A 196 -6.08 17.04 -3.61
N CYS A 197 -5.31 17.97 -4.17
CA CYS A 197 -4.28 18.67 -3.40
C CYS A 197 -4.91 19.52 -2.29
N ALA A 198 -4.51 19.26 -1.06
CA ALA A 198 -5.04 19.95 0.14
C ALA A 198 -4.72 21.45 0.19
N VAL A 199 -3.70 21.91 -0.54
CA VAL A 199 -3.26 23.32 -0.59
C VAL A 199 -3.84 24.06 -1.78
N THR A 200 -3.72 23.50 -2.98
CA THR A 200 -4.15 24.16 -4.22
C THR A 200 -5.62 23.92 -4.55
N GLY A 201 -6.18 22.80 -4.10
CA GLY A 201 -7.50 22.33 -4.49
C GLY A 201 -7.55 21.63 -5.86
N LEU A 202 -6.42 21.49 -6.57
CA LEU A 202 -6.38 20.82 -7.86
C LEU A 202 -6.60 19.32 -7.72
N LYS A 203 -7.40 18.76 -8.63
CA LYS A 203 -7.60 17.33 -8.81
C LYS A 203 -7.21 16.98 -10.24
N LEU A 204 -6.01 16.47 -10.42
CA LEU A 204 -5.48 16.07 -11.72
C LEU A 204 -5.33 14.54 -11.76
N ILE A 205 -6.05 13.92 -12.70
CA ILE A 205 -6.03 12.47 -12.91
C ILE A 205 -5.64 12.23 -14.37
N ASN A 206 -4.64 11.36 -14.58
CA ASN A 206 -4.23 10.99 -15.93
C ASN A 206 -5.25 10.04 -16.59
N GLY A 207 -5.08 9.78 -17.89
CA GLY A 207 -5.95 8.88 -18.65
C GLY A 207 -5.99 7.43 -18.14
N GLY A 208 -5.03 7.01 -17.31
CA GLY A 208 -4.97 5.70 -16.64
C GLY A 208 -5.55 5.69 -15.21
N GLY A 209 -6.22 6.76 -14.78
CA GLY A 209 -6.85 6.84 -13.44
C GLY A 209 -5.89 7.15 -12.29
N ARG A 210 -4.63 7.51 -12.56
CA ARG A 210 -3.66 7.87 -11.50
C ARG A 210 -3.73 9.37 -11.18
N ALA A 211 -3.94 9.68 -9.91
CA ALA A 211 -3.89 11.04 -9.40
C ALA A 211 -2.44 11.57 -9.32
N GLU A 212 -2.25 12.84 -9.70
CA GLU A 212 -0.96 13.54 -9.63
C GLU A 212 -0.49 13.71 -8.19
N VAL A 213 -1.42 13.91 -7.26
CA VAL A 213 -1.12 14.11 -5.84
C VAL A 213 -0.43 12.90 -5.21
N ALA A 214 0.47 13.18 -4.27
CA ALA A 214 1.14 12.19 -3.43
C ALA A 214 0.71 12.35 -1.97
N ALA A 215 0.77 11.28 -1.20
CA ALA A 215 0.63 11.36 0.25
C ALA A 215 1.96 11.83 0.86
N ALA A 216 1.91 12.96 1.56
CA ALA A 216 3.01 13.51 2.32
C ALA A 216 2.82 13.22 3.81
N HIS A 217 3.86 12.74 4.51
CA HIS A 217 3.84 12.67 5.96
C HIS A 217 4.06 14.07 6.55
N ILE A 218 3.23 14.48 7.51
CA ILE A 218 3.44 15.75 8.24
C ILE A 218 4.67 15.63 9.15
N ARG A 219 4.76 14.55 9.90
CA ARG A 219 5.95 14.12 10.63
C ARG A 219 6.53 12.91 9.91
N PRO A 220 7.74 13.01 9.32
CA PRO A 220 8.36 11.92 8.56
C PRO A 220 8.57 10.64 9.38
N VAL A 221 8.55 9.48 8.72
CA VAL A 221 8.80 8.17 9.35
C VAL A 221 10.18 8.12 10.00
N GLU A 222 11.17 8.77 9.41
CA GLU A 222 12.54 8.90 9.93
C GLU A 222 12.60 9.60 11.30
N HIS A 223 11.59 10.40 11.60
CA HIS A 223 11.38 11.05 12.90
C HIS A 223 10.26 10.40 13.72
N ASN A 224 10.02 9.11 13.54
CA ASN A 224 8.96 8.33 14.20
C ASN A 224 7.55 8.85 13.93
N GLY A 225 7.28 9.37 12.73
CA GLY A 225 5.93 9.66 12.26
C GLY A 225 5.18 8.36 11.93
N PRO A 226 3.97 8.15 12.46
CA PRO A 226 3.18 6.96 12.16
C PRO A 226 2.53 7.03 10.78
N ASP A 227 2.29 5.86 10.15
CA ASP A 227 1.56 5.73 8.89
C ASP A 227 0.04 5.76 9.12
N ILE A 228 -0.47 6.85 9.69
CA ILE A 228 -1.88 7.08 9.95
C ILE A 228 -2.39 8.31 9.19
N ILE A 229 -3.67 8.32 8.86
CA ILE A 229 -4.30 9.37 8.08
C ILE A 229 -4.10 10.77 8.67
N ASN A 230 -4.16 10.88 10.00
CA ASN A 230 -3.98 12.14 10.72
C ASN A 230 -2.53 12.69 10.68
N ASN A 231 -1.59 11.89 10.19
CA ASN A 231 -0.21 12.29 9.89
C ASN A 231 0.02 12.46 8.38
N GLY A 232 -1.04 12.54 7.57
CA GLY A 232 -0.98 12.59 6.12
C GLY A 232 -1.65 13.80 5.50
N LEU A 233 -1.07 14.29 4.40
CA LEU A 233 -1.63 15.29 3.51
C LEU A 233 -1.57 14.81 2.07
N ALA A 234 -2.61 15.06 1.27
CA ALA A 234 -2.53 14.86 -0.18
C ALA A 234 -2.01 16.14 -0.82
N LEU A 235 -0.82 16.10 -1.41
CA LEU A 235 -0.16 17.28 -1.97
C LEU A 235 0.29 17.03 -3.42
N SER A 236 0.11 18.04 -4.29
CA SER A 236 0.71 18.05 -5.64
C SER A 236 2.25 18.10 -5.54
N GLY A 237 2.96 17.65 -6.56
CA GLY A 237 4.41 17.49 -6.52
C GLY A 237 5.16 18.75 -6.08
N THR A 238 4.83 19.91 -6.64
CA THR A 238 5.44 21.20 -6.25
C THR A 238 5.12 21.58 -4.81
N VAL A 239 3.87 21.39 -4.38
CA VAL A 239 3.44 21.70 -3.01
C VAL A 239 4.09 20.74 -2.01
N HIS A 240 4.20 19.46 -2.34
CA HIS A 240 4.88 18.46 -1.52
C HIS A 240 6.36 18.85 -1.31
N TRP A 241 7.05 19.20 -2.39
CA TRP A 241 8.42 19.67 -2.30
C TRP A 241 8.56 20.91 -1.41
N MET A 242 7.65 21.90 -1.53
CA MET A 242 7.67 23.10 -0.68
C MET A 242 7.41 22.77 0.79
N PHE A 243 6.51 21.83 1.06
CA PHE A 243 6.20 21.38 2.41
C PHE A 243 7.40 20.69 3.06
N ASP A 244 8.00 19.71 2.40
CA ASP A 244 9.19 18.98 2.89
C ASP A 244 10.39 19.90 3.15
N ARG A 245 10.49 21.01 2.40
CA ARG A 245 11.56 22.01 2.54
C ARG A 245 11.24 23.11 3.55
N GLY A 246 10.07 23.06 4.18
CA GLY A 246 9.64 24.03 5.17
C GLY A 246 9.36 25.42 4.59
N LEU A 247 9.06 25.53 3.30
CA LEU A 247 8.68 26.79 2.67
C LEU A 247 7.20 27.12 2.93
N ILE A 248 6.39 26.08 3.17
CA ILE A 248 5.00 26.23 3.61
C ILE A 248 4.77 25.29 4.80
N THR A 249 3.80 25.65 5.63
CA THR A 249 3.31 24.81 6.74
C THR A 249 1.85 25.17 7.04
N LEU A 250 1.29 24.58 8.12
CA LEU A 250 -0.08 24.80 8.55
C LEU A 250 -0.11 25.31 10.01
N SER A 251 -1.02 26.26 10.29
CA SER A 251 -1.38 26.61 11.66
C SER A 251 -2.21 25.52 12.32
N ASP A 252 -2.49 25.67 13.64
CA ASP A 252 -3.43 24.76 14.33
C ASP A 252 -4.88 24.94 13.81
N ASP A 253 -5.22 26.13 13.25
CA ASP A 253 -6.49 26.44 12.61
C ASP A 253 -6.53 26.07 11.12
N LEU A 254 -5.52 25.33 10.67
CA LEU A 254 -5.32 24.87 9.29
C LEU A 254 -5.11 26.00 8.26
N ASP A 255 -4.69 27.20 8.69
CA ASP A 255 -4.25 28.24 7.78
C ASP A 255 -2.91 27.86 7.13
N ILE A 256 -2.77 28.12 5.84
CA ILE A 256 -1.53 27.84 5.10
C ILE A 256 -0.56 28.99 5.34
N LEU A 257 0.57 28.68 5.97
CA LEU A 257 1.62 29.64 6.29
C LEU A 257 2.75 29.55 5.27
N VAL A 258 3.19 30.69 4.74
CA VAL A 258 4.32 30.80 3.80
C VAL A 258 5.52 31.38 4.53
N SER A 259 6.67 30.73 4.43
CA SER A 259 7.93 31.17 5.01
C SER A 259 8.34 32.57 4.51
N ARG A 260 9.03 33.32 5.35
CA ARG A 260 9.66 34.61 4.97
C ARG A 260 10.92 34.43 4.12
N GLN A 261 11.48 33.21 4.10
CA GLN A 261 12.72 32.90 3.40
C GLN A 261 12.50 32.45 1.94
N VAL A 262 11.28 32.57 1.40
CA VAL A 262 11.00 32.24 0.00
C VAL A 262 11.46 33.38 -0.91
N ASN A 263 12.01 33.03 -2.07
CA ASN A 263 12.44 34.00 -3.08
C ASN A 263 11.28 34.55 -3.95
N ASP A 264 10.22 33.75 -4.13
CA ASP A 264 9.02 34.12 -4.90
C ASP A 264 7.76 33.84 -4.09
N ARG A 265 7.48 34.77 -3.19
CA ARG A 265 6.32 34.69 -2.31
C ARG A 265 5.01 34.77 -3.11
N HIS A 266 4.95 35.66 -4.09
CA HIS A 266 3.76 35.87 -4.90
C HIS A 266 3.42 34.61 -5.72
N GLY A 267 4.43 33.96 -6.32
CA GLY A 267 4.26 32.70 -7.03
C GLY A 267 3.71 31.59 -6.14
N ILE A 268 4.21 31.45 -4.90
CA ILE A 268 3.70 30.48 -3.93
C ILE A 268 2.27 30.80 -3.52
N GLU A 269 1.99 32.05 -3.19
CA GLU A 269 0.63 32.49 -2.78
C GLU A 269 -0.40 32.28 -3.89
N SER A 270 0.02 32.41 -5.18
CA SER A 270 -0.86 32.13 -6.32
C SER A 270 -1.27 30.66 -6.46
N LEU A 271 -0.49 29.73 -5.91
CA LEU A 271 -0.81 28.30 -5.89
C LEU A 271 -1.77 27.94 -4.75
N ILE A 272 -1.89 28.77 -3.73
CA ILE A 272 -2.76 28.51 -2.58
C ILE A 272 -4.21 28.74 -3.00
N ASN A 273 -5.10 27.89 -2.56
CA ASN A 273 -6.54 28.05 -2.79
C ASN A 273 -7.06 29.38 -2.22
N ARG A 274 -8.20 29.85 -2.72
CA ARG A 274 -8.77 31.17 -2.38
C ARG A 274 -9.09 31.39 -0.90
N THR A 275 -9.25 30.31 -0.12
CA THR A 275 -9.58 30.43 1.32
C THR A 275 -8.34 30.64 2.18
N GLY A 276 -7.15 30.38 1.65
CA GLY A 276 -5.90 30.38 2.41
C GLY A 276 -5.82 29.27 3.48
N LYS A 277 -6.80 28.37 3.50
CA LYS A 277 -6.87 27.25 4.46
C LYS A 277 -6.70 25.90 3.78
N LEU A 278 -6.26 24.92 4.56
CA LEU A 278 -6.21 23.54 4.11
C LEU A 278 -7.60 23.07 3.67
N ILE A 279 -7.69 22.51 2.48
CA ILE A 279 -8.85 21.72 2.07
C ILE A 279 -8.73 20.37 2.77
N GLY A 280 -9.51 20.18 3.83
CA GLY A 280 -9.44 19.00 4.69
C GLY A 280 -10.02 17.74 4.05
N PRO A 281 -9.81 16.59 4.68
CA PRO A 281 -10.46 15.35 4.30
C PRO A 281 -11.97 15.40 4.50
N ALA A 282 -12.68 14.46 3.83
CA ALA A 282 -14.14 14.41 3.87
C ALA A 282 -14.71 14.20 5.29
N MET A 283 -13.97 13.50 6.15
CA MET A 283 -14.38 13.24 7.53
C MET A 283 -13.51 14.01 8.53
N ASP A 284 -14.13 14.67 9.48
CA ASP A 284 -13.42 15.47 10.51
C ASP A 284 -12.43 14.66 11.36
N ARG A 285 -12.74 13.38 11.61
CA ARG A 285 -11.85 12.47 12.35
C ARG A 285 -10.50 12.19 11.65
N ASP A 286 -10.46 12.41 10.34
CA ASP A 286 -9.30 12.15 9.48
C ASP A 286 -8.41 13.40 9.34
N ARG A 287 -8.80 14.53 9.95
CA ARG A 287 -8.04 15.78 9.89
C ARG A 287 -6.62 15.62 10.46
N PRO A 288 -5.67 16.40 9.96
CA PRO A 288 -4.33 16.45 10.50
C PRO A 288 -4.34 16.71 12.01
N HIS A 289 -3.57 15.89 12.74
CA HIS A 289 -3.53 16.05 14.20
C HIS A 289 -2.60 17.22 14.59
N PRO A 290 -3.03 18.13 15.51
CA PRO A 290 -2.26 19.31 15.88
C PRO A 290 -0.83 19.02 16.36
N ALA A 291 -0.59 17.87 16.99
CA ALA A 291 0.75 17.48 17.43
C ALA A 291 1.73 17.30 16.27
N PHE A 292 1.28 16.75 15.12
CA PHE A 292 2.12 16.61 13.93
C PHE A 292 2.33 17.95 13.24
N LEU A 293 1.30 18.79 13.15
CA LEU A 293 1.41 20.15 12.60
C LEU A 293 2.41 20.99 13.39
N ARG A 294 2.35 20.93 14.71
CA ARG A 294 3.31 21.61 15.59
C ARG A 294 4.71 21.09 15.37
N TRP A 295 4.87 19.75 15.33
CA TRP A 295 6.18 19.16 15.07
C TRP A 295 6.79 19.68 13.76
N HIS A 296 6.00 19.77 12.68
CA HIS A 296 6.46 20.28 11.39
C HIS A 296 6.86 21.76 11.46
N ARG A 297 6.09 22.59 12.17
CA ARG A 297 6.43 24.01 12.39
C ARG A 297 7.75 24.15 13.15
N ASP A 298 7.95 23.34 14.19
CA ASP A 298 9.10 23.47 15.08
C ASP A 298 10.39 22.90 14.47
N ASN A 299 10.29 21.92 13.57
CA ASN A 299 11.46 21.15 13.07
C ASN A 299 11.75 21.35 11.57
N CYS A 300 10.75 21.70 10.76
CA CYS A 300 10.90 21.79 9.31
C CYS A 300 10.69 23.23 8.81
N PHE A 301 9.70 23.95 9.32
CA PHE A 301 9.32 25.25 8.79
C PHE A 301 10.40 26.31 9.00
N LYS A 302 10.66 27.11 7.96
CA LYS A 302 11.65 28.20 7.96
C LYS A 302 10.93 29.51 8.31
N HIS A 303 11.17 29.97 9.53
CA HIS A 303 10.57 31.21 10.05
C HIS A 303 11.14 32.48 9.43
#